data_46177c3d3292090e23972a8758c092bc
#
_entry.id   46177c3d3292090e23972a8758c092bc
#
_cell.length_a   1.000
_cell.length_b   1.000
_cell.length_c   1.000
_cell.angle_alpha   90.00
_cell.angle_beta   90.00
_cell.angle_gamma   90.00
#
_symmetry.space_group_name_H-M   'P 1'
#
loop_
_entity.id
_entity.type
_entity.pdbx_description
1 polymer ?
#
loop_
_entity_poly.entity_id
_entity_poly.type
_entity_poly.pdbx_seq_one_letter_code
_entity_poly.pdbx_strand_id
1 'polypeptide(L)'
;MIVIINAPRMPMSISPPMLPRFPPADRLPVRRFFVSRHAGAIEWAKRYPWGLRARFIAHLDVEQIIAGDVVIGTLPIQLAAEVCARGAQYLHLAIPLAADQRGKELSAAEIEEAGACLVPCWVTLRWRK
;
A
#
# COMPACT_ATOMS: atom_id res chain seq x y z
N MET A 1 -3.49 1.37 -23.94
CA MET A 1 -2.76 1.18 -22.69
C MET A 1 -3.10 -0.17 -22.10
N ILE A 2 -2.08 -0.94 -21.77
CA ILE A 2 -2.26 -2.23 -21.10
C ILE A 2 -1.68 -2.07 -19.69
N VAL A 3 -2.49 -2.38 -18.69
CA VAL A 3 -2.08 -2.36 -17.30
C VAL A 3 -1.77 -3.80 -16.88
N ILE A 4 -0.56 -4.02 -16.40
CA ILE A 4 -0.17 -5.31 -15.85
C ILE A 4 0.09 -5.13 -14.37
N ILE A 5 -0.70 -5.80 -13.56
CA ILE A 5 -0.50 -5.86 -12.11
C ILE A 5 0.03 -7.24 -11.81
N ASN A 6 1.31 -7.29 -11.48
CA ASN A 6 1.94 -8.53 -11.06
C ASN A 6 2.06 -8.54 -9.54
N ALA A 7 1.25 -9.36 -8.90
CA ALA A 7 1.52 -9.73 -7.53
C ALA A 7 2.59 -10.81 -7.55
N PRO A 8 3.66 -10.71 -6.74
CA PRO A 8 4.61 -11.80 -6.66
C PRO A 8 3.87 -13.08 -6.24
N ARG A 9 4.12 -14.16 -6.96
CA ARG A 9 3.54 -15.45 -6.60
C ARG A 9 4.07 -15.83 -5.23
N MET A 10 3.19 -15.80 -4.26
CA MET A 10 3.51 -16.29 -2.94
C MET A 10 3.43 -17.80 -2.96
N PRO A 11 4.44 -18.52 -2.46
CA PRO A 11 4.30 -19.95 -2.26
C PRO A 11 3.09 -20.23 -1.37
N MET A 12 2.31 -21.23 -1.72
CA MET A 12 1.09 -21.56 -0.98
C MET A 12 1.34 -21.99 0.46
N SER A 13 2.58 -22.27 0.80
CA SER A 13 2.98 -22.65 2.15
C SER A 13 3.19 -21.46 3.09
N ILE A 14 3.04 -20.23 2.61
CA ILE A 14 3.27 -19.06 3.44
C ILE A 14 1.97 -18.67 4.11
N SER A 15 2.00 -18.70 5.44
CA SER A 15 0.86 -18.29 6.24
C SER A 15 0.60 -16.79 6.09
N PRO A 16 -0.60 -16.38 5.74
CA PRO A 16 -0.98 -14.97 5.81
C PRO A 16 -1.09 -14.54 7.29
N PRO A 17 -1.01 -13.28 7.62
CA PRO A 17 -0.64 -12.19 6.73
C PRO A 17 0.86 -12.04 6.68
N MET A 18 1.42 -12.14 5.51
CA MET A 18 2.80 -11.76 5.38
C MET A 18 2.89 -10.26 5.38
N LEU A 19 3.28 -9.72 6.50
CA LEU A 19 3.79 -8.36 6.49
C LEU A 19 5.00 -8.35 5.56
N PRO A 20 5.07 -7.39 4.65
CA PRO A 20 6.23 -7.28 3.79
C PRO A 20 7.48 -7.25 4.65
N ARG A 21 8.45 -8.06 4.29
CA ARG A 21 9.73 -8.01 4.98
C ARG A 21 10.39 -6.69 4.64
N PHE A 22 10.46 -5.85 5.64
CA PHE A 22 11.27 -4.65 5.52
C PHE A 22 12.74 -5.05 5.52
N PRO A 23 13.59 -4.31 4.80
CA PRO A 23 15.03 -4.59 4.80
C PRO A 23 15.57 -4.66 6.23
N PRO A 24 16.63 -5.43 6.44
CA PRO A 24 17.24 -5.53 7.77
C PRO A 24 17.63 -4.16 8.32
N ALA A 25 17.62 -4.07 9.64
CA ALA A 25 17.84 -2.80 10.35
C ALA A 25 19.22 -2.17 10.15
N ASP A 26 20.14 -2.91 9.56
CA ASP A 26 21.48 -2.43 9.25
C ASP A 26 21.57 -1.54 7.99
N ARG A 27 20.48 -1.44 7.25
CA ARG A 27 20.38 -0.54 6.11
C ARG A 27 19.83 0.81 6.55
N LEU A 28 20.07 1.84 5.73
CA LEU A 28 19.50 3.17 5.93
C LEU A 28 18.01 3.07 6.23
N PRO A 29 17.48 3.90 7.15
CA PRO A 29 16.07 3.82 7.53
C PRO A 29 15.18 3.91 6.30
N VAL A 30 14.35 2.89 6.13
CA VAL A 30 13.38 2.86 5.03
C VAL A 30 12.29 3.89 5.34
N ARG A 31 12.06 4.78 4.39
CA ARG A 31 10.96 5.72 4.52
C ARG A 31 9.67 5.02 4.11
N ARG A 32 8.66 5.16 4.96
CA ARG A 32 7.33 4.61 4.72
C ARG A 32 6.33 5.74 4.67
N PHE A 33 5.51 5.73 3.63
CA PHE A 33 4.45 6.74 3.44
C PHE A 33 3.11 6.03 3.42
N PHE A 34 2.19 6.51 4.24
CA PHE A 34 0.81 6.05 4.20
C PHE A 34 -0.03 7.15 3.59
N VAL A 35 -0.57 6.90 2.40
CA VAL A 35 -1.32 7.88 1.62
C VAL A 35 -2.81 7.65 1.83
N SER A 36 -3.44 8.54 2.59
CA SER A 36 -4.88 8.46 2.82
C SER A 36 -5.42 9.80 3.32
N ARG A 37 -6.66 10.07 2.96
CA ARG A 37 -7.43 11.21 3.52
C ARG A 37 -8.47 10.73 4.52
N HIS A 38 -8.61 9.43 4.72
CA HIS A 38 -9.64 8.86 5.58
C HIS A 38 -9.09 8.62 6.98
N ALA A 39 -9.71 9.27 7.97
CA ALA A 39 -9.27 9.16 9.36
C ALA A 39 -9.29 7.72 9.87
N GLY A 40 -10.31 6.94 9.47
CA GLY A 40 -10.41 5.54 9.88
C GLY A 40 -9.24 4.69 9.38
N ALA A 41 -8.81 4.92 8.14
CA ALA A 41 -7.67 4.19 7.58
C ALA A 41 -6.37 4.57 8.29
N ILE A 42 -6.21 5.84 8.63
CA ILE A 42 -5.04 6.33 9.36
C ILE A 42 -5.00 5.70 10.76
N GLU A 43 -6.12 5.70 11.46
CA GLU A 43 -6.20 5.07 12.79
C GLU A 43 -5.97 3.57 12.73
N TRP A 44 -6.51 2.90 11.70
CA TRP A 44 -6.27 1.48 11.49
C TRP A 44 -4.78 1.20 11.32
N ALA A 45 -4.10 1.97 10.47
CA ALA A 45 -2.67 1.80 10.23
C ALA A 45 -1.84 1.99 11.49
N LYS A 46 -2.22 2.93 12.35
CA LYS A 46 -1.50 3.21 13.61
C LYS A 46 -1.60 2.10 14.64
N ARG A 47 -2.47 1.12 14.44
CA ARG A 47 -2.58 -0.06 15.30
C ARG A 47 -1.43 -1.05 15.09
N TYR A 48 -0.67 -0.89 14.01
CA TYR A 48 0.43 -1.78 13.65
C TYR A 48 1.78 -1.09 13.82
N PRO A 49 2.84 -1.84 14.20
CA PRO A 49 4.16 -1.23 14.36
C PRO A 49 4.66 -0.52 13.10
N TRP A 50 4.41 -1.06 11.90
CA TRP A 50 4.80 -0.42 10.67
C TRP A 50 4.10 0.92 10.47
N GLY A 51 2.86 1.02 10.90
CA GLY A 51 2.07 2.26 10.77
C GLY A 51 2.53 3.36 11.70
N LEU A 52 3.01 3.00 12.89
CA LEU A 52 3.54 3.97 13.84
C LEU A 52 4.81 4.66 13.33
N ARG A 53 5.51 4.03 12.38
CA ARG A 53 6.74 4.56 11.79
C ARG A 53 6.52 5.16 10.41
N ALA A 54 5.30 5.18 9.94
CA ALA A 54 4.97 5.73 8.63
C ALA A 54 4.72 7.23 8.71
N ARG A 55 4.99 7.92 7.61
CA ARG A 55 4.56 9.30 7.42
C ARG A 55 3.18 9.28 6.79
N PHE A 56 2.24 9.98 7.40
CA PHE A 56 0.87 10.05 6.91
C PHE A 56 0.71 11.29 6.05
N ILE A 57 0.34 11.09 4.80
CA ILE A 57 0.15 12.17 3.83
C ILE A 57 -1.18 12.00 3.12
N ALA A 58 -1.85 13.12 2.84
CA ALA A 58 -3.13 13.11 2.13
C ALA A 58 -2.94 12.89 0.64
N HIS A 59 -1.89 13.44 0.09
CA HIS A 59 -1.57 13.37 -1.33
C HIS A 59 -0.10 13.00 -1.51
N LEU A 60 0.16 12.10 -2.45
CA LEU A 60 1.50 11.68 -2.76
C LEU A 60 2.11 12.58 -3.84
N ASP A 61 3.26 13.16 -3.53
CA ASP A 61 4.12 13.77 -4.53
C ASP A 61 5.15 12.73 -4.96
N VAL A 62 4.90 12.09 -6.10
CA VAL A 62 5.72 10.99 -6.57
C VAL A 62 7.16 11.41 -6.85
N GLU A 63 7.40 12.68 -7.15
CA GLU A 63 8.76 13.18 -7.40
C GLU A 63 9.65 13.09 -6.16
N GLN A 64 9.07 13.05 -4.99
CA GLN A 64 9.82 12.90 -3.73
C GLN A 64 10.16 11.44 -3.41
N ILE A 65 9.59 10.50 -4.13
CA ILE A 65 9.81 9.08 -3.89
C ILE A 65 11.12 8.64 -4.53
N ILE A 66 11.93 7.93 -3.75
CA ILE A 66 13.21 7.39 -4.20
C ILE A 66 13.22 5.87 -4.05
N ALA A 67 14.18 5.23 -4.71
CA ALA A 67 14.35 3.77 -4.61
C ALA A 67 14.50 3.33 -3.16
N GLY A 68 13.81 2.27 -2.80
CA GLY A 68 13.81 1.73 -1.44
C GLY A 68 12.72 2.27 -0.54
N ASP A 69 12.02 3.32 -0.94
CA ASP A 69 10.85 3.80 -0.19
C ASP A 69 9.71 2.79 -0.24
N VAL A 70 8.84 2.84 0.75
CA VAL A 70 7.62 2.04 0.79
C VAL A 70 6.43 2.98 0.79
N VAL A 71 5.53 2.79 -0.15
CA VAL A 71 4.29 3.58 -0.26
C VAL A 71 3.10 2.66 -0.03
N ILE A 72 2.28 3.03 0.92
CA ILE A 72 1.13 2.23 1.36
C ILE A 72 -0.14 3.04 1.14
N GLY A 73 -1.15 2.43 0.57
CA GLY A 73 -2.44 3.08 0.40
C GLY A 73 -3.21 2.54 -0.79
N THR A 74 -4.16 3.33 -1.24
CA THR A 74 -4.95 2.99 -2.42
C THR A 74 -4.68 4.04 -3.49
N LEU A 75 -3.67 3.80 -4.30
CA LEU A 75 -3.25 4.74 -5.32
C LEU A 75 -3.95 4.49 -6.65
N PRO A 76 -4.21 5.54 -7.43
CA PRO A 76 -4.56 5.35 -8.83
C PRO A 76 -3.47 4.55 -9.54
N ILE A 77 -3.87 3.73 -10.49
CA ILE A 77 -2.97 2.80 -11.19
C ILE A 77 -1.75 3.52 -11.77
N GLN A 78 -1.96 4.69 -12.36
CA GLN A 78 -0.88 5.48 -12.96
C GLN A 78 0.16 5.90 -11.93
N LEU A 79 -0.31 6.34 -10.76
CA LEU A 79 0.56 6.77 -9.68
C LEU A 79 1.31 5.58 -9.08
N ALA A 80 0.63 4.45 -8.91
CA ALA A 80 1.26 3.22 -8.45
C ALA A 80 2.36 2.76 -9.41
N ALA A 81 2.12 2.86 -10.71
CA ALA A 81 3.14 2.53 -11.71
C ALA A 81 4.37 3.44 -11.60
N GLU A 82 4.17 4.73 -11.36
CA GLU A 82 5.27 5.66 -11.18
C GLU A 82 6.10 5.34 -9.93
N VAL A 83 5.43 4.99 -8.84
CA VAL A 83 6.10 4.56 -7.60
C VAL A 83 6.98 3.35 -7.89
N CYS A 84 6.43 2.35 -8.56
CA CYS A 84 7.19 1.14 -8.91
C CYS A 84 8.35 1.44 -9.87
N ALA A 85 8.14 2.33 -10.84
CA ALA A 85 9.18 2.72 -11.79
C ALA A 85 10.37 3.40 -11.12
N ARG A 86 10.15 4.04 -9.97
CA ARG A 86 11.21 4.69 -9.19
C ARG A 86 11.98 3.73 -8.29
N GLY A 87 11.61 2.45 -8.30
CA GLY A 87 12.27 1.44 -7.45
C GLY A 87 11.74 1.40 -6.03
N ALA A 88 10.62 2.05 -5.76
CA ALA A 88 9.95 1.97 -4.47
C ALA A 88 8.97 0.81 -4.45
N GLN A 89 8.64 0.34 -3.26
CA GLN A 89 7.67 -0.72 -3.07
C GLN A 89 6.28 -0.13 -2.87
N TYR A 90 5.30 -0.65 -3.59
CA TYR A 90 3.90 -0.28 -3.38
C TYR A 90 3.16 -1.40 -2.67
N LEU A 91 2.52 -1.05 -1.55
CA LEU A 91 1.65 -1.93 -0.80
C LEU A 91 0.23 -1.42 -0.91
N HIS A 92 -0.61 -2.16 -1.60
CA HIS A 92 -2.00 -1.78 -1.80
C HIS A 92 -2.83 -2.14 -0.57
N LEU A 93 -3.54 -1.15 -0.04
CA LEU A 93 -4.49 -1.39 1.03
C LEU A 93 -5.78 -1.93 0.42
N ALA A 94 -6.00 -3.21 0.58
CA ALA A 94 -7.18 -3.90 0.09
C ALA A 94 -8.19 -4.01 1.22
N ILE A 95 -9.37 -3.43 1.02
CA ILE A 95 -10.46 -3.50 1.97
C ILE A 95 -11.66 -4.16 1.27
N PRO A 96 -11.96 -5.42 1.59
CA PRO A 96 -13.15 -6.06 1.04
C PRO A 96 -14.40 -5.39 1.61
N LEU A 97 -15.11 -4.66 0.78
CA LEU A 97 -16.31 -3.94 1.20
C LEU A 97 -17.58 -4.61 0.66
N ALA A 98 -18.58 -4.76 1.52
CA ALA A 98 -19.91 -5.07 1.09
C ALA A 98 -20.50 -3.87 0.32
N ALA A 99 -21.50 -4.12 -0.54
CA ALA A 99 -22.07 -3.08 -1.38
C ALA A 99 -22.62 -1.90 -0.58
N ASP A 100 -23.16 -2.16 0.60
CA ASP A 100 -23.73 -1.14 1.49
C ASP A 100 -22.65 -0.31 2.21
N GLN A 101 -21.39 -0.77 2.21
CA GLN A 101 -20.28 -0.07 2.84
C GLN A 101 -19.54 0.85 1.87
N ARG A 102 -19.79 0.71 0.59
CA ARG A 102 -19.11 1.52 -0.43
C ARG A 102 -19.54 2.98 -0.33
N GLY A 103 -18.56 3.87 -0.37
CA GLY A 103 -18.81 5.30 -0.29
C GLY A 103 -19.04 5.83 1.11
N LYS A 104 -18.97 4.99 2.13
CA LYS A 104 -19.10 5.41 3.52
C LYS A 104 -17.72 5.58 4.17
N GLU A 105 -17.63 6.52 5.10
CA GLU A 105 -16.49 6.61 5.98
C GLU A 105 -16.52 5.44 6.95
N LEU A 106 -15.45 4.66 6.97
CA LEU A 106 -15.31 3.51 7.85
C LEU A 106 -14.41 3.86 9.03
N SER A 107 -14.78 3.37 10.20
CA SER A 107 -13.90 3.45 11.38
C SER A 107 -12.77 2.43 11.25
N ALA A 108 -11.74 2.59 12.08
CA ALA A 108 -10.64 1.63 12.13
C ALA A 108 -11.14 0.21 12.47
N ALA A 109 -12.11 0.10 13.37
CA ALA A 109 -12.70 -1.19 13.73
C ALA A 109 -13.43 -1.83 12.55
N GLU A 110 -14.20 -1.03 11.79
CA GLU A 110 -14.90 -1.54 10.60
C GLU A 110 -13.95 -2.00 9.51
N ILE A 111 -12.84 -1.28 9.33
CA ILE A 111 -11.79 -1.65 8.38
C ILE A 111 -11.16 -2.98 8.78
N GLU A 112 -10.85 -3.16 10.06
CA GLU A 112 -10.29 -4.41 10.57
C GLU A 112 -11.27 -5.56 10.40
N GLU A 113 -12.55 -5.35 10.73
CA GLU A 113 -13.59 -6.36 10.58
C GLU A 113 -13.81 -6.76 9.12
N ALA A 114 -13.64 -5.82 8.20
CA ALA A 114 -13.77 -6.09 6.77
C ALA A 114 -12.64 -6.98 6.25
N GLY A 115 -11.60 -7.20 7.03
CA GLY A 115 -10.46 -8.01 6.61
C GLY A 115 -9.44 -7.24 5.79
N ALA A 116 -9.25 -5.97 6.08
CA ALA A 116 -8.27 -5.15 5.40
C ALA A 116 -6.87 -5.76 5.48
N CYS A 117 -6.16 -5.73 4.38
CA CYS A 117 -4.81 -6.26 4.30
C CYS A 117 -3.95 -5.44 3.35
N LEU A 118 -2.64 -5.55 3.51
CA LEU A 118 -1.68 -4.94 2.60
C LEU A 118 -1.24 -5.97 1.57
N VAL A 119 -1.38 -5.63 0.31
CA VAL A 119 -1.00 -6.51 -0.80
C VAL A 119 0.19 -5.89 -1.54
N PRO A 120 1.36 -6.54 -1.54
CA PRO A 120 2.47 -6.07 -2.35
C PRO A 120 2.07 -6.10 -3.82
N CYS A 121 2.20 -4.97 -4.49
CA CYS A 121 1.84 -4.84 -5.89
C CYS A 121 3.00 -4.30 -6.70
N TRP A 122 3.14 -4.84 -7.90
CA TRP A 122 4.04 -4.32 -8.89
C TRP A 122 3.22 -3.89 -10.09
N VAL A 123 3.21 -2.59 -10.36
CA VAL A 123 2.37 -2.03 -11.41
C VAL A 123 3.24 -1.51 -12.54
N THR A 124 2.98 -1.99 -13.74
CA THR A 124 3.66 -1.53 -14.94
C THR A 124 2.61 -1.15 -15.98
N LEU A 125 2.76 0.02 -16.55
CA LEU A 125 1.90 0.48 -17.64
C LEU A 125 2.61 0.28 -18.95
N ARG A 126 1.91 -0.34 -19.90
CA ARG A 126 2.37 -0.48 -21.27
C ARG A 126 1.47 0.31 -22.20
N TRP A 127 2.09 1.15 -22.99
CA TRP A 127 1.38 1.91 -24.01
C TRP A 127 1.44 1.18 -25.32
N ARG A 128 0.29 0.95 -25.91
CA ARG A 128 0.22 0.46 -27.29
C ARG A 128 0.32 1.63 -28.24
N LYS A 129 1.28 1.55 -29.14
CA LYS A 129 1.36 2.48 -30.26
C LYS A 129 0.44 2.00 -31.38
#